data_08035eeba84b6eee12c9fa41bee592f0
#
_entry.id   08035eeba84b6eee12c9fa41bee592f0
#
_cell.length_a   1.000
_cell.length_b   1.000
_cell.length_c   1.000
_cell.angle_alpha   90.00
_cell.angle_beta   90.00
_cell.angle_gamma   90.00
#
_symmetry.space_group_name_H-M   'P 1'
#
loop_
_entity.id
_entity.type
_entity.pdbx_description
1 polymer ?
#
loop_
_entity_poly.entity_id
_entity_poly.type
_entity_poly.pdbx_seq_one_letter_code
_entity_poly.pdbx_strand_id
1 'polypeptide(L)'
;MGRKGYSDGSGIQVGTMTVRAFEPKPMRLSLLTAALQELTPRAQRDADPDLAIEEWLQFARELDCPAIQLSAALHPSQADVPAEALLDPVANHLDLRAPFDRNRARRILAAIGATGVALSDIAYFDNMLVADPDARQRKHEFMLRVFDTAALLGVDAVCGFVGRNAELEMDQNLDLFEEEFIPLLKEAKARGLTYRVEQCPMPGWVVTDRWHNN
;
A
#
# COMPACT_ATOMS: atom_id res chain seq x y z
N MET A 1 -49.22 -40.20 3.45
CA MET A 1 -48.05 -40.29 2.56
C MET A 1 -46.82 -39.76 3.29
N GLY A 2 -46.06 -40.70 3.84
CA GLY A 2 -44.92 -40.39 4.72
C GLY A 2 -43.66 -40.04 3.92
N ARG A 3 -42.96 -38.99 4.32
CA ARG A 3 -41.61 -38.73 3.86
C ARG A 3 -40.62 -39.51 4.75
N LYS A 4 -39.89 -40.43 4.13
CA LYS A 4 -38.81 -41.19 4.77
C LYS A 4 -37.63 -40.23 5.02
N GLY A 5 -37.20 -40.15 6.29
CA GLY A 5 -35.95 -39.51 6.65
C GLY A 5 -34.78 -40.41 6.25
N TYR A 6 -33.79 -39.80 5.62
CA TYR A 6 -32.44 -40.36 5.46
C TYR A 6 -31.61 -39.92 6.68
N SER A 7 -31.26 -40.89 7.52
CA SER A 7 -30.23 -40.74 8.53
C SER A 7 -28.95 -41.31 7.93
N ASP A 8 -27.99 -40.46 7.57
CA ASP A 8 -26.64 -40.88 7.31
C ASP A 8 -25.79 -40.58 8.54
N GLY A 9 -25.36 -41.67 9.15
CA GLY A 9 -24.59 -41.62 10.37
C GLY A 9 -23.09 -41.56 10.08
N SER A 10 -22.57 -40.39 9.71
CA SER A 10 -21.16 -40.08 9.83
C SER A 10 -21.02 -38.75 10.53
N GLY A 11 -21.02 -38.80 11.85
CA GLY A 11 -20.85 -37.62 12.70
C GLY A 11 -19.45 -37.06 12.59
N ILE A 12 -19.25 -36.10 11.67
CA ILE A 12 -18.15 -35.16 11.77
C ILE A 12 -18.61 -34.12 12.80
N GLN A 13 -18.08 -34.21 14.02
CA GLN A 13 -18.20 -33.11 14.97
C GLN A 13 -17.39 -31.94 14.41
N VAL A 14 -18.04 -31.06 13.66
CA VAL A 14 -17.53 -29.74 13.39
C VAL A 14 -17.60 -28.99 14.72
N GLY A 15 -16.44 -28.76 15.34
CA GLY A 15 -16.35 -27.92 16.53
C GLY A 15 -17.11 -26.62 16.28
N THR A 16 -17.97 -26.27 17.24
CA THR A 16 -18.72 -25.01 17.20
C THR A 16 -17.73 -23.86 17.17
N MET A 17 -17.34 -23.41 15.97
CA MET A 17 -16.71 -22.12 15.80
C MET A 17 -17.73 -21.07 16.23
N THR A 18 -17.50 -20.47 17.39
CA THR A 18 -18.26 -19.31 17.80
C THR A 18 -17.83 -18.17 16.89
N VAL A 19 -18.59 -17.92 15.83
CA VAL A 19 -18.43 -16.75 15.00
C VAL A 19 -18.75 -15.56 15.92
N ARG A 20 -17.74 -14.79 16.30
CA ARG A 20 -17.99 -13.53 17.01
C ARG A 20 -18.86 -12.66 16.10
N ALA A 21 -19.95 -12.16 16.63
CA ALA A 21 -20.78 -11.20 15.93
C ALA A 21 -19.89 -10.05 15.45
N PHE A 22 -19.98 -9.71 14.17
CA PHE A 22 -19.29 -8.55 13.62
C PHE A 22 -19.91 -7.30 14.25
N GLU A 23 -19.18 -6.65 15.14
CA GLU A 23 -19.53 -5.32 15.62
C GLU A 23 -19.01 -4.30 14.61
N PRO A 24 -19.87 -3.62 13.85
CA PRO A 24 -19.42 -2.62 12.89
C PRO A 24 -18.76 -1.46 13.65
N LYS A 25 -17.43 -1.37 13.53
CA LYS A 25 -16.74 -0.15 13.94
C LYS A 25 -17.10 0.96 12.96
N PRO A 26 -17.27 2.20 13.41
CA PRO A 26 -17.50 3.30 12.49
C PRO A 26 -16.36 3.36 11.48
N MET A 27 -16.71 3.27 10.17
CA MET A 27 -15.73 3.43 9.10
C MET A 27 -15.23 4.88 9.12
N ARG A 28 -13.92 5.03 8.96
CA ARG A 28 -13.29 6.33 8.73
C ARG A 28 -12.89 6.42 7.27
N LEU A 29 -13.19 7.54 6.63
CA LEU A 29 -12.73 7.82 5.29
C LEU A 29 -11.27 8.29 5.34
N SER A 30 -10.50 7.91 4.33
CA SER A 30 -9.16 8.42 4.09
C SER A 30 -9.00 8.69 2.60
N LEU A 31 -8.41 9.82 2.26
CA LEU A 31 -8.19 10.24 0.89
C LEU A 31 -6.81 9.77 0.44
N LEU A 32 -6.76 8.93 -0.59
CA LEU A 32 -5.50 8.49 -1.19
C LEU A 32 -4.88 9.62 -2.02
N THR A 33 -3.66 10.05 -1.70
CA THR A 33 -3.01 11.17 -2.40
C THR A 33 -2.72 10.88 -3.86
N ALA A 34 -2.50 9.62 -4.25
CA ALA A 34 -2.36 9.23 -5.65
C ALA A 34 -3.57 9.59 -6.53
N ALA A 35 -4.76 9.78 -5.93
CA ALA A 35 -5.96 10.23 -6.63
C ALA A 35 -6.00 11.74 -6.90
N LEU A 36 -5.08 12.52 -6.33
CA LEU A 36 -5.07 13.99 -6.35
C LEU A 36 -4.12 14.57 -7.42
N GLN A 37 -3.96 13.90 -8.52
CA GLN A 37 -2.88 14.12 -9.48
C GLN A 37 -2.73 15.55 -10.02
N GLU A 38 -3.73 16.38 -9.95
CA GLU A 38 -3.70 17.68 -10.60
C GLU A 38 -3.78 18.87 -9.64
N LEU A 39 -3.76 18.63 -8.33
CA LEU A 39 -3.89 19.73 -7.36
C LEU A 39 -2.64 20.58 -7.29
N THR A 40 -1.45 19.98 -7.39
CA THR A 40 -0.20 20.70 -7.25
C THR A 40 0.58 20.69 -8.56
N PRO A 41 0.83 21.85 -9.18
CA PRO A 41 1.62 21.94 -10.42
C PRO A 41 2.99 21.28 -10.26
N ARG A 42 3.42 20.53 -11.27
CA ARG A 42 4.68 19.79 -11.28
C ARG A 42 5.88 20.64 -10.87
N ALA A 43 5.98 21.85 -11.41
CA ALA A 43 7.11 22.76 -11.09
C ALA A 43 7.19 23.10 -9.60
N GLN A 44 6.05 23.21 -8.90
CA GLN A 44 6.03 23.47 -7.46
C GLN A 44 6.44 22.22 -6.69
N ARG A 45 5.96 21.03 -7.10
CA ARG A 45 6.32 19.75 -6.47
C ARG A 45 7.79 19.41 -6.62
N ASP A 46 8.37 19.70 -7.80
CA ASP A 46 9.78 19.48 -8.05
C ASP A 46 10.67 20.44 -7.25
N ALA A 47 10.18 21.65 -6.97
CA ALA A 47 10.89 22.64 -6.14
C ALA A 47 10.77 22.35 -4.64
N ASP A 48 9.61 21.92 -4.18
CA ASP A 48 9.32 21.60 -2.77
C ASP A 48 8.29 20.48 -2.67
N PRO A 49 8.74 19.21 -2.66
CA PRO A 49 7.84 18.06 -2.59
C PRO A 49 6.98 18.00 -1.32
N ASP A 50 7.45 18.55 -0.22
CA ASP A 50 6.72 18.54 1.04
C ASP A 50 5.60 19.60 1.08
N LEU A 51 5.67 20.62 0.23
CA LEU A 51 4.59 21.60 0.05
C LEU A 51 3.31 20.93 -0.48
N ALA A 52 3.45 20.00 -1.41
CA ALA A 52 2.30 19.25 -1.94
C ALA A 52 1.53 18.51 -0.84
N ILE A 53 2.22 17.97 0.16
CA ILE A 53 1.59 17.29 1.30
C ILE A 53 0.76 18.27 2.14
N GLU A 54 1.25 19.46 2.35
CA GLU A 54 0.52 20.53 3.05
C GLU A 54 -0.77 20.89 2.29
N GLU A 55 -0.71 21.00 0.96
CA GLU A 55 -1.87 21.26 0.12
C GLU A 55 -2.89 20.13 0.14
N TRP A 56 -2.43 18.86 0.12
CA TRP A 56 -3.34 17.72 0.22
C TRP A 56 -4.04 17.63 1.58
N LEU A 57 -3.34 17.94 2.65
CA LEU A 57 -3.93 18.04 3.99
C LEU A 57 -5.00 19.14 4.06
N GLN A 58 -4.70 20.30 3.48
CA GLN A 58 -5.66 21.40 3.42
C GLN A 58 -6.89 21.03 2.59
N PHE A 59 -6.69 20.41 1.43
CA PHE A 59 -7.78 19.94 0.57
C PHE A 59 -8.66 18.90 1.28
N ALA A 60 -8.04 17.93 1.96
CA ALA A 60 -8.79 16.94 2.74
C ALA A 60 -9.63 17.59 3.84
N ARG A 61 -9.10 18.62 4.50
CA ARG A 61 -9.85 19.41 5.48
C ARG A 61 -11.05 20.14 4.86
N GLU A 62 -10.88 20.73 3.67
CA GLU A 62 -11.95 21.41 2.95
C GLU A 62 -13.09 20.47 2.54
N LEU A 63 -12.77 19.19 2.35
CA LEU A 63 -13.72 18.12 2.06
C LEU A 63 -14.31 17.45 3.31
N ASP A 64 -14.00 17.93 4.51
CA ASP A 64 -14.33 17.25 5.77
C ASP A 64 -13.83 15.79 5.83
N CYS A 65 -12.77 15.48 5.10
CA CYS A 65 -12.15 14.15 5.12
C CYS A 65 -11.19 14.03 6.31
N PRO A 66 -11.42 13.10 7.24
CA PRO A 66 -10.67 13.08 8.51
C PRO A 66 -9.24 12.58 8.39
N ALA A 67 -8.86 11.96 7.25
CA ALA A 67 -7.54 11.41 7.08
C ALA A 67 -7.09 11.39 5.61
N ILE A 68 -5.78 11.35 5.40
CA ILE A 68 -5.18 11.03 4.10
C ILE A 68 -4.31 9.77 4.21
N GLN A 69 -4.22 9.02 3.12
CA GLN A 69 -3.23 7.98 2.89
C GLN A 69 -2.16 8.56 1.98
N LEU A 70 -0.92 8.68 2.48
CA LEU A 70 0.19 9.15 1.68
C LEU A 70 0.70 8.03 0.79
N SER A 71 0.60 8.20 -0.52
CA SER A 71 1.24 7.29 -1.45
C SER A 71 2.74 7.58 -1.57
N ALA A 72 3.55 6.55 -1.68
CA ALA A 72 4.95 6.62 -2.06
C ALA A 72 5.16 5.86 -3.37
N ALA A 73 6.09 6.29 -4.20
CA ALA A 73 6.44 5.58 -5.42
C ALA A 73 7.95 5.58 -5.64
N LEU A 74 8.45 4.44 -6.10
CA LEU A 74 9.81 4.35 -6.62
C LEU A 74 9.84 5.06 -7.96
N HIS A 75 10.68 6.08 -8.06
CA HIS A 75 10.87 6.75 -9.34
C HIS A 75 11.48 5.78 -10.35
N PRO A 76 10.81 5.51 -11.48
CA PRO A 76 11.46 4.83 -12.57
C PRO A 76 12.64 5.70 -13.04
N SER A 77 13.70 5.06 -13.53
CA SER A 77 14.72 5.81 -14.28
C SER A 77 14.02 6.52 -15.44
N GLN A 78 14.48 7.71 -15.83
CA GLN A 78 13.88 8.44 -16.95
C GLN A 78 13.83 7.62 -18.26
N ALA A 79 14.64 6.57 -18.36
CA ALA A 79 14.66 5.64 -19.48
C ALA A 79 13.51 4.63 -19.48
N ASP A 80 12.85 4.41 -18.35
CA ASP A 80 11.88 3.33 -18.18
C ASP A 80 10.42 3.80 -18.31
N VAL A 81 10.19 5.09 -18.49
CA VAL A 81 8.83 5.66 -18.63
C VAL A 81 8.56 5.96 -20.09
N PRO A 82 7.64 5.25 -20.77
CA PRO A 82 7.21 5.61 -22.11
C PRO A 82 6.68 7.03 -22.13
N ALA A 83 6.97 7.79 -23.19
CA ALA A 83 6.53 9.19 -23.33
C ALA A 83 5.00 9.34 -23.25
N GLU A 84 4.26 8.27 -23.55
CA GLU A 84 2.80 8.19 -23.49
C GLU A 84 2.30 7.91 -22.05
N ALA A 85 3.12 7.45 -21.15
CA ALA A 85 2.80 7.34 -19.73
C ALA A 85 2.91 8.72 -19.08
N LEU A 86 2.14 9.68 -19.60
CA LEU A 86 2.07 11.07 -19.12
C LEU A 86 1.50 11.22 -17.71
N LEU A 87 0.96 10.15 -17.15
CA LEU A 87 0.72 10.10 -15.72
C LEU A 87 2.07 9.98 -15.04
N ASP A 88 2.59 11.12 -14.59
CA ASP A 88 3.78 11.14 -13.73
C ASP A 88 3.50 10.21 -12.52
N PRO A 89 4.08 8.99 -12.48
CA PRO A 89 3.73 8.00 -11.46
C PRO A 89 4.09 8.45 -10.05
N VAL A 90 4.79 9.58 -9.94
CA VAL A 90 5.23 10.15 -8.66
C VAL A 90 4.61 11.51 -8.34
N ALA A 91 3.72 11.98 -9.22
CA ALA A 91 3.16 13.33 -9.11
C ALA A 91 2.50 13.63 -7.76
N ASN A 92 1.96 12.62 -7.10
CA ASN A 92 1.18 12.76 -5.87
C ASN A 92 1.69 11.85 -4.78
N HIS A 93 2.97 11.56 -4.85
CA HIS A 93 3.61 10.66 -3.94
C HIS A 93 4.59 11.41 -3.04
N LEU A 94 4.73 10.89 -1.84
CA LEU A 94 5.80 11.28 -0.95
C LEU A 94 7.14 11.02 -1.63
N ASP A 95 7.93 12.06 -1.83
CA ASP A 95 9.24 11.96 -2.47
C ASP A 95 10.28 11.38 -1.51
N LEU A 96 10.70 10.16 -1.78
CA LEU A 96 11.74 9.45 -1.03
C LEU A 96 13.04 9.27 -1.83
N ARG A 97 13.27 10.06 -2.90
CA ARG A 97 14.55 10.08 -3.62
C ARG A 97 15.69 10.57 -2.72
N ALA A 98 15.42 11.65 -2.00
CA ALA A 98 16.29 12.10 -0.92
C ALA A 98 15.94 11.40 0.40
N PRO A 99 16.89 11.29 1.34
CA PRO A 99 16.61 10.75 2.66
C PRO A 99 15.46 11.51 3.34
N PHE A 100 14.56 10.75 3.93
CA PHE A 100 13.49 11.30 4.75
C PHE A 100 14.01 11.46 6.19
N ASP A 101 14.20 12.69 6.62
CA ASP A 101 14.79 13.00 7.91
C ASP A 101 13.77 13.56 8.91
N ARG A 102 14.24 13.80 10.13
CA ARG A 102 13.42 14.36 11.21
C ARG A 102 12.92 15.77 10.93
N ASN A 103 13.58 16.54 10.05
CA ASN A 103 13.14 17.90 9.71
C ASN A 103 11.92 17.84 8.80
N ARG A 104 11.97 16.98 7.77
CA ARG A 104 10.84 16.71 6.90
C ARG A 104 9.65 16.14 7.71
N ALA A 105 9.91 15.16 8.58
CA ALA A 105 8.87 14.59 9.43
C ALA A 105 8.21 15.68 10.31
N ARG A 106 8.98 16.56 10.95
CA ARG A 106 8.43 17.64 11.77
C ARG A 106 7.56 18.61 10.97
N ARG A 107 7.96 18.95 9.74
CA ARG A 107 7.18 19.82 8.86
C ARG A 107 5.80 19.17 8.56
N ILE A 108 5.79 17.93 8.14
CA ILE A 108 4.55 17.19 7.83
C ILE A 108 3.67 17.06 9.08
N LEU A 109 4.25 16.70 10.23
CA LEU A 109 3.52 16.59 11.48
C LEU A 109 2.95 17.94 11.95
N ALA A 110 3.65 19.05 11.69
CA ALA A 110 3.12 20.38 11.96
C ALA A 110 1.90 20.70 11.07
N ALA A 111 1.94 20.36 9.79
CA ALA A 111 0.82 20.52 8.87
C ALA A 111 -0.39 19.65 9.27
N ILE A 112 -0.16 18.41 9.69
CA ILE A 112 -1.18 17.52 10.29
C ILE A 112 -1.81 18.19 11.50
N GLY A 113 -1.00 18.72 12.43
CA GLY A 113 -1.48 19.42 13.61
C GLY A 113 -2.30 20.67 13.29
N ALA A 114 -1.90 21.43 12.26
CA ALA A 114 -2.60 22.65 11.83
C ALA A 114 -3.95 22.37 11.14
N THR A 115 -4.04 21.29 10.38
CA THR A 115 -5.26 20.92 9.66
C THR A 115 -6.20 20.05 10.49
N GLY A 116 -5.69 19.27 11.44
CA GLY A 116 -6.44 18.26 12.17
C GLY A 116 -6.74 17.00 11.33
N VAL A 117 -6.22 16.93 10.10
CA VAL A 117 -6.35 15.75 9.22
C VAL A 117 -5.26 14.75 9.60
N ALA A 118 -5.63 13.50 9.87
CA ALA A 118 -4.69 12.46 10.26
C ALA A 118 -4.01 11.80 9.06
N LEU A 119 -2.88 11.13 9.28
CA LEU A 119 -2.37 10.11 8.36
C LEU A 119 -2.97 8.75 8.74
N SER A 120 -3.60 8.06 7.78
CA SER A 120 -4.10 6.70 8.01
C SER A 120 -3.00 5.65 7.89
N ASP A 121 -2.14 5.82 6.93
CA ASP A 121 -0.98 4.98 6.63
C ASP A 121 -0.13 5.59 5.49
N ILE A 122 0.97 4.94 5.16
CA ILE A 122 1.71 5.20 3.92
C ILE A 122 1.50 4.01 2.99
N ALA A 123 1.22 4.29 1.70
CA ALA A 123 1.02 3.26 0.69
C ALA A 123 2.20 3.20 -0.29
N TYR A 124 2.60 1.98 -0.66
CA TYR A 124 3.50 1.72 -1.78
C TYR A 124 2.96 0.59 -2.63
N PHE A 125 2.42 0.96 -3.78
CA PHE A 125 1.72 0.05 -4.69
C PHE A 125 2.65 -0.38 -5.82
N ASP A 126 3.34 -1.50 -5.60
CA ASP A 126 4.21 -2.08 -6.61
C ASP A 126 4.28 -3.61 -6.48
N ASN A 127 4.79 -4.28 -7.53
CA ASN A 127 5.00 -5.71 -7.53
C ASN A 127 6.29 -6.06 -6.78
N MET A 128 6.16 -6.57 -5.56
CA MET A 128 7.30 -6.96 -4.71
C MET A 128 7.94 -8.29 -5.13
N LEU A 129 7.26 -9.09 -5.98
CA LEU A 129 7.71 -10.40 -6.43
C LEU A 129 8.02 -10.42 -7.95
N VAL A 130 8.35 -9.27 -8.54
CA VAL A 130 8.68 -9.15 -9.95
C VAL A 130 9.81 -10.12 -10.34
N ALA A 131 9.76 -10.63 -11.60
CA ALA A 131 10.67 -11.66 -12.08
C ALA A 131 12.15 -11.26 -12.03
N ASP A 132 12.47 -10.03 -12.43
CA ASP A 132 13.85 -9.51 -12.39
C ASP A 132 14.33 -9.33 -10.94
N PRO A 133 15.36 -10.09 -10.50
CA PRO A 133 15.87 -10.02 -9.13
C PRO A 133 16.43 -8.65 -8.75
N ASP A 134 17.09 -7.96 -9.68
CA ASP A 134 17.65 -6.63 -9.40
C ASP A 134 16.54 -5.58 -9.22
N ALA A 135 15.50 -5.65 -10.03
CA ALA A 135 14.31 -4.82 -9.86
C ALA A 135 13.61 -5.13 -8.53
N ARG A 136 13.47 -6.42 -8.19
CA ARG A 136 12.88 -6.86 -6.93
C ARG A 136 13.67 -6.33 -5.73
N GLN A 137 14.99 -6.45 -5.74
CA GLN A 137 15.84 -5.91 -4.69
C GLN A 137 15.67 -4.39 -4.52
N ARG A 138 15.68 -3.62 -5.61
CA ARG A 138 15.45 -2.16 -5.56
C ARG A 138 14.11 -1.80 -4.93
N LYS A 139 13.05 -2.55 -5.24
CA LYS A 139 11.71 -2.35 -4.66
C LYS A 139 11.68 -2.68 -3.17
N HIS A 140 12.35 -3.75 -2.76
CA HIS A 140 12.48 -4.11 -1.35
C HIS A 140 13.26 -3.04 -0.56
N GLU A 141 14.38 -2.56 -1.08
CA GLU A 141 15.14 -1.45 -0.48
C GLU A 141 14.30 -0.18 -0.37
N PHE A 142 13.47 0.10 -1.36
CA PHE A 142 12.55 1.23 -1.30
C PHE A 142 11.45 1.01 -0.26
N MET A 143 10.89 -0.18 -0.15
CA MET A 143 9.92 -0.53 0.89
C MET A 143 10.48 -0.32 2.29
N LEU A 144 11.76 -0.65 2.53
CA LEU A 144 12.41 -0.37 3.82
C LEU A 144 12.46 1.14 4.12
N ARG A 145 12.70 1.98 3.12
CA ARG A 145 12.62 3.45 3.28
C ARG A 145 11.20 3.90 3.62
N VAL A 146 10.19 3.28 3.01
CA VAL A 146 8.78 3.55 3.33
C VAL A 146 8.48 3.17 4.78
N PHE A 147 8.98 2.04 5.27
CA PHE A 147 8.83 1.64 6.68
C PHE A 147 9.51 2.62 7.64
N ASP A 148 10.75 3.04 7.34
CA ASP A 148 11.45 4.02 8.17
C ASP A 148 10.71 5.36 8.21
N THR A 149 10.15 5.79 7.07
CA THR A 149 9.35 7.00 6.96
C THR A 149 8.06 6.91 7.77
N ALA A 150 7.35 5.78 7.69
CA ALA A 150 6.14 5.53 8.47
C ALA A 150 6.43 5.61 9.97
N ALA A 151 7.52 4.99 10.41
CA ALA A 151 7.95 5.04 11.80
C ALA A 151 8.30 6.47 12.26
N LEU A 152 8.98 7.27 11.40
CA LEU A 152 9.30 8.68 11.70
C LEU A 152 8.06 9.57 11.78
N LEU A 153 7.04 9.29 10.98
CA LEU A 153 5.76 10.01 10.99
C LEU A 153 4.80 9.50 12.08
N GLY A 154 5.16 8.42 12.79
CA GLY A 154 4.34 7.87 13.87
C GLY A 154 3.07 7.19 13.39
N VAL A 155 2.99 6.77 12.13
CA VAL A 155 1.90 5.92 11.62
C VAL A 155 2.20 4.45 11.91
N ASP A 156 1.15 3.66 12.16
CA ASP A 156 1.26 2.28 12.61
C ASP A 156 1.14 1.25 11.47
N ALA A 157 0.95 1.73 10.23
CA ALA A 157 0.73 0.85 9.10
C ALA A 157 1.35 1.36 7.80
N VAL A 158 1.72 0.40 6.97
CA VAL A 158 2.03 0.59 5.55
C VAL A 158 1.09 -0.29 4.73
N CYS A 159 0.53 0.25 3.65
CA CYS A 159 -0.35 -0.45 2.74
C CYS A 159 0.37 -0.71 1.40
N GLY A 160 0.08 -1.82 0.76
CA GLY A 160 0.64 -2.10 -0.55
C GLY A 160 0.30 -3.46 -1.11
N PHE A 161 0.88 -3.75 -2.26
CA PHE A 161 0.71 -5.02 -2.93
C PHE A 161 1.78 -6.04 -2.48
N VAL A 162 1.46 -7.32 -2.68
CA VAL A 162 2.46 -8.39 -2.66
C VAL A 162 3.03 -8.56 -4.08
N GLY A 163 2.15 -8.69 -5.04
CA GLY A 163 2.52 -8.96 -6.42
C GLY A 163 2.80 -10.44 -6.69
N ARG A 164 3.35 -10.70 -7.86
CA ARG A 164 3.75 -12.04 -8.27
C ARG A 164 4.79 -12.01 -9.38
N ASN A 165 5.53 -13.09 -9.54
CA ASN A 165 6.29 -13.37 -10.74
C ASN A 165 5.37 -14.05 -11.76
N ALA A 166 5.09 -13.36 -12.87
CA ALA A 166 4.17 -13.84 -13.91
C ALA A 166 4.71 -15.07 -14.67
N GLU A 167 6.00 -15.35 -14.59
CA GLU A 167 6.66 -16.50 -15.25
C GLU A 167 6.55 -17.79 -14.43
N LEU A 168 6.09 -17.70 -13.17
CA LEU A 168 5.99 -18.81 -12.24
C LEU A 168 4.55 -19.27 -12.04
N GLU A 169 4.40 -20.57 -11.79
CA GLU A 169 3.12 -21.14 -11.33
C GLU A 169 2.80 -20.68 -9.90
N MET A 170 1.56 -20.91 -9.45
CA MET A 170 1.09 -20.42 -8.16
C MET A 170 1.92 -20.97 -6.99
N ASP A 171 2.20 -22.27 -6.97
CA ASP A 171 2.96 -22.90 -5.88
C ASP A 171 4.39 -22.30 -5.80
N GLN A 172 5.02 -22.07 -6.94
CA GLN A 172 6.33 -21.42 -7.01
C GLN A 172 6.28 -19.96 -6.56
N ASN A 173 5.18 -19.26 -6.83
CA ASN A 173 4.96 -17.90 -6.30
C ASN A 173 4.76 -17.90 -4.79
N LEU A 174 4.14 -18.93 -4.20
CA LEU A 174 4.04 -19.07 -2.75
C LEU A 174 5.41 -19.31 -2.12
N ASP A 175 6.25 -20.15 -2.73
CA ASP A 175 7.63 -20.33 -2.28
C ASP A 175 8.42 -19.02 -2.34
N LEU A 176 8.30 -18.28 -3.45
CA LEU A 176 8.92 -16.97 -3.62
C LEU A 176 8.41 -15.93 -2.59
N PHE A 177 7.12 -15.97 -2.26
CA PHE A 177 6.54 -15.13 -1.20
C PHE A 177 7.18 -15.44 0.16
N GLU A 178 7.34 -16.71 0.49
CA GLU A 178 7.97 -17.11 1.76
C GLU A 178 9.44 -16.66 1.81
N GLU A 179 10.17 -16.80 0.73
CA GLU A 179 11.58 -16.45 0.64
C GLU A 179 11.82 -14.94 0.66
N GLU A 180 11.04 -14.19 -0.11
CA GLU A 180 11.34 -12.78 -0.42
C GLU A 180 10.47 -11.79 0.36
N PHE A 181 9.18 -12.09 0.53
CA PHE A 181 8.26 -11.13 1.14
C PHE A 181 8.12 -11.28 2.66
N ILE A 182 8.22 -12.50 3.20
CA ILE A 182 8.21 -12.71 4.66
C ILE A 182 9.33 -11.95 5.38
N PRO A 183 10.56 -11.85 4.84
CA PRO A 183 11.59 -10.97 5.43
C PRO A 183 11.15 -9.51 5.54
N LEU A 184 10.48 -8.95 4.52
CA LEU A 184 9.94 -7.58 4.58
C LEU A 184 8.90 -7.42 5.71
N LEU A 185 8.02 -8.41 5.89
CA LEU A 185 7.06 -8.37 7.00
C LEU A 185 7.72 -8.39 8.37
N LYS A 186 8.86 -9.08 8.51
CA LYS A 186 9.66 -9.06 9.75
C LYS A 186 10.26 -7.67 9.98
N GLU A 187 10.74 -7.00 8.92
CA GLU A 187 11.26 -5.64 8.99
C GLU A 187 10.16 -4.62 9.37
N ALA A 188 8.95 -4.76 8.82
CA ALA A 188 7.79 -3.95 9.21
C ALA A 188 7.48 -4.16 10.70
N LYS A 189 7.40 -5.41 11.13
CA LYS A 189 7.14 -5.77 12.54
C LYS A 189 8.21 -5.24 13.50
N ALA A 190 9.48 -5.29 13.10
CA ALA A 190 10.59 -4.77 13.92
C ALA A 190 10.48 -3.26 14.17
N ARG A 191 9.80 -2.53 13.29
CA ARG A 191 9.49 -1.10 13.41
C ARG A 191 8.13 -0.82 14.07
N GLY A 192 7.43 -1.84 14.54
CA GLY A 192 6.10 -1.71 15.14
C GLY A 192 4.98 -1.47 14.10
N LEU A 193 5.24 -1.74 12.82
CA LEU A 193 4.30 -1.49 11.74
C LEU A 193 3.46 -2.73 11.41
N THR A 194 2.23 -2.49 11.00
CA THR A 194 1.35 -3.47 10.35
C THR A 194 1.44 -3.28 8.83
N TYR A 195 1.69 -4.36 8.09
CA TYR A 195 1.55 -4.34 6.65
C TYR A 195 0.10 -4.70 6.26
N ARG A 196 -0.57 -3.82 5.53
CA ARG A 196 -1.93 -4.00 5.02
C ARG A 196 -1.85 -4.37 3.55
N VAL A 197 -2.23 -5.60 3.22
CA VAL A 197 -2.27 -6.05 1.83
C VAL A 197 -3.51 -5.50 1.15
N GLU A 198 -3.34 -4.75 0.09
CA GLU A 198 -4.41 -4.37 -0.81
C GLU A 198 -4.48 -5.36 -1.97
N GLN A 199 -5.67 -5.90 -2.21
CA GLN A 199 -5.93 -6.76 -3.36
C GLN A 199 -6.34 -5.90 -4.55
N CYS A 200 -5.55 -5.94 -5.61
CA CYS A 200 -5.84 -5.24 -6.85
C CYS A 200 -5.55 -6.14 -8.05
N PRO A 201 -6.49 -6.32 -8.97
CA PRO A 201 -6.23 -7.05 -10.20
C PRO A 201 -5.30 -6.22 -11.10
N MET A 202 -4.08 -6.70 -11.28
CA MET A 202 -3.06 -6.04 -12.10
C MET A 202 -2.81 -6.84 -13.38
N PRO A 203 -3.48 -6.50 -14.50
CA PRO A 203 -3.42 -7.30 -15.73
C PRO A 203 -2.00 -7.42 -16.30
N GLY A 204 -1.15 -6.42 -16.10
CA GLY A 204 0.24 -6.46 -16.55
C GLY A 204 1.14 -7.45 -15.78
N TRP A 205 0.63 -8.06 -14.69
CA TRP A 205 1.37 -9.02 -13.88
C TRP A 205 0.94 -10.47 -14.13
N VAL A 206 0.12 -10.70 -15.12
CA VAL A 206 -0.35 -12.03 -15.51
C VAL A 206 0.04 -12.33 -16.96
N VAL A 207 0.42 -13.58 -17.20
CA VAL A 207 0.82 -14.06 -18.54
C VAL A 207 -0.39 -14.51 -19.36
N THR A 208 -1.52 -14.76 -18.71
CA THR A 208 -2.72 -15.32 -19.32
C THR A 208 -3.85 -14.29 -19.33
N ASP A 209 -4.89 -14.56 -20.11
CA ASP A 209 -6.17 -13.83 -20.13
C ASP A 209 -6.98 -13.94 -18.83
N ARG A 210 -6.46 -14.64 -17.83
CA ARG A 210 -7.09 -14.79 -16.53
C ARG A 210 -6.67 -13.68 -15.59
N TRP A 211 -7.65 -13.09 -14.94
CA TRP A 211 -7.42 -12.14 -13.85
C TRP A 211 -6.99 -12.89 -12.59
N HIS A 212 -5.91 -12.43 -12.01
CA HIS A 212 -5.43 -12.89 -10.71
C HIS A 212 -5.26 -11.69 -9.80
N ASN A 213 -5.64 -11.88 -8.55
CA ASN A 213 -5.35 -10.90 -7.50
C ASN A 213 -3.89 -11.04 -7.04
N ASN A 214 -3.34 -9.97 -6.51
CA ASN A 214 -2.02 -9.95 -5.89
C ASN A 214 -2.04 -10.68 -4.53
#